data_5001be44561d87e9ff52b4ae80fbf6ea
#
_entry.id   5001be44561d87e9ff52b4ae80fbf6ea
#
_cell.length_a   1.000
_cell.length_b   1.000
_cell.length_c   1.000
_cell.angle_alpha   90.00
_cell.angle_beta   90.00
_cell.angle_gamma   90.00
#
_symmetry.space_group_name_H-M   'P 1'
#
loop_
_entity.id
_entity.type
_entity.pdbx_description
1 polymer ?
#
loop_
_entity_poly.entity_id
_entity_poly.type
_entity_poly.pdbx_seq_one_letter_code
_entity_poly.pdbx_strand_id
1 'polypeptide(L)'
;MRACPQCSFPCEEAHKFCPTCGYPISKVATQNDDPLVGRTLPGGYVILELVGVGGMGRVYRAEQTNLGRTVAVKIVHPHLGGEESAAARFITEARAASSLNHPNSVSVIDFGKTEDDQLYLVMEFLRGKDLARVQYEEGPLPFRRI
;
A
#
# COMPACT_ATOMS: atom_id res chain seq x y z
N MET A 1 10.82 -15.64 13.35
CA MET A 1 10.66 -15.84 11.87
C MET A 1 9.63 -14.83 11.35
N ARG A 2 9.93 -14.14 10.27
CA ARG A 2 9.04 -13.19 9.60
C ARG A 2 8.81 -13.64 8.16
N ALA A 3 7.59 -13.47 7.66
CA ALA A 3 7.30 -13.79 6.27
C ALA A 3 7.78 -12.66 5.34
N CYS A 4 8.34 -13.00 4.19
CA CYS A 4 8.68 -12.02 3.16
C CYS A 4 7.40 -11.33 2.67
N PRO A 5 7.33 -9.99 2.66
CA PRO A 5 6.13 -9.28 2.22
C PRO A 5 5.79 -9.51 0.74
N GLN A 6 6.80 -9.84 -0.06
CA GLN A 6 6.63 -10.01 -1.50
C GLN A 6 6.24 -11.44 -1.91
N CYS A 7 6.80 -12.47 -1.25
CA CYS A 7 6.57 -13.86 -1.66
C CYS A 7 6.09 -14.77 -0.52
N SER A 8 5.88 -14.22 0.68
CA SER A 8 5.46 -14.94 1.89
C SER A 8 6.41 -16.06 2.36
N PHE A 9 7.63 -16.13 1.80
CA PHE A 9 8.63 -17.09 2.22
C PHE A 9 9.06 -16.81 3.67
N PRO A 10 9.13 -17.81 4.56
CA PRO A 10 9.58 -17.64 5.93
C PRO A 10 11.07 -17.28 5.97
N CYS A 11 11.37 -16.08 6.44
CA CYS A 11 12.72 -15.55 6.52
C CYS A 11 13.17 -15.51 7.98
N GLU A 12 14.42 -15.89 8.24
CA GLU A 12 15.04 -15.75 9.53
C GLU A 12 15.39 -14.28 9.81
N GLU A 13 15.52 -13.91 11.08
CA GLU A 13 15.86 -12.54 11.48
C GLU A 13 17.22 -12.06 10.95
N ALA A 14 18.13 -13.02 10.71
CA ALA A 14 19.45 -12.74 10.14
C ALA A 14 19.44 -12.41 8.63
N HIS A 15 18.37 -12.73 7.92
CA HIS A 15 18.28 -12.48 6.48
C HIS A 15 18.09 -10.99 6.20
N LYS A 16 19.04 -10.38 5.50
CA LYS A 16 18.92 -9.01 4.97
C LYS A 16 18.07 -8.95 3.70
N PHE A 17 18.05 -10.03 2.94
CA PHE A 17 17.28 -10.19 1.71
C PHE A 17 16.53 -11.53 1.75
N CYS A 18 15.36 -11.57 1.13
CA CYS A 18 14.64 -12.82 0.96
C CYS A 18 15.44 -13.78 0.07
N PRO A 19 15.77 -15.01 0.53
CA PRO A 19 16.56 -15.94 -0.28
C PRO A 19 15.81 -16.42 -1.53
N THR A 20 14.50 -16.27 -1.56
CA THR A 20 13.65 -16.74 -2.66
C THR A 20 13.42 -15.68 -3.74
N CYS A 21 13.13 -14.43 -3.36
CA CYS A 21 12.76 -13.37 -4.32
C CYS A 21 13.71 -12.16 -4.30
N GLY A 22 14.73 -12.15 -3.44
CA GLY A 22 15.67 -11.06 -3.32
C GLY A 22 15.14 -9.79 -2.64
N TYR A 23 13.91 -9.81 -2.12
CA TYR A 23 13.31 -8.65 -1.48
C TYR A 23 14.11 -8.23 -0.23
N PRO A 24 14.44 -6.93 -0.05
CA PRO A 24 15.21 -6.46 1.11
C PRO A 24 14.37 -6.49 2.39
N ILE A 25 14.57 -7.53 3.19
CA ILE A 25 13.82 -7.77 4.44
C ILE A 25 14.25 -6.81 5.55
N SER A 26 15.48 -6.32 5.50
CA SER A 26 15.99 -5.36 6.49
C SER A 26 15.25 -4.01 6.49
N LYS A 27 14.48 -3.72 5.45
CA LYS A 27 13.64 -2.50 5.35
C LYS A 27 12.20 -2.71 5.84
N VAL A 28 11.84 -3.93 6.20
CA VAL A 28 10.52 -4.22 6.75
C VAL A 28 10.59 -3.98 8.25
N ALA A 29 10.12 -2.83 8.70
CA ALA A 29 9.76 -2.66 10.10
C ALA A 29 8.80 -3.80 10.48
N THR A 30 9.05 -4.44 11.60
CA THR A 30 8.08 -5.39 12.15
C THR A 30 6.74 -4.69 12.25
N GLN A 31 5.66 -5.35 11.89
CA GLN A 31 4.31 -4.75 11.83
C GLN A 31 3.92 -4.00 13.12
N ASN A 32 4.56 -4.33 14.24
CA ASN A 32 4.32 -3.71 15.54
C ASN A 32 5.09 -2.39 15.78
N ASP A 33 6.07 -2.06 14.93
CA ASP A 33 6.93 -0.89 15.13
C ASP A 33 6.65 0.26 14.15
N ASP A 34 5.67 0.11 13.27
CA ASP A 34 5.31 1.18 12.33
C ASP A 34 4.51 2.27 13.09
N PRO A 35 5.03 3.51 13.15
CA PRO A 35 4.42 4.59 13.93
C PRO A 35 3.05 5.03 13.41
N LEU A 36 2.67 4.63 12.20
CA LEU A 36 1.38 4.96 11.61
C LEU A 36 0.28 3.96 11.99
N VAL A 37 0.65 2.73 12.36
CA VAL A 37 -0.32 1.73 12.82
C VAL A 37 -0.99 2.20 14.11
N GLY A 38 -2.33 2.17 14.14
CA GLY A 38 -3.17 2.67 15.23
C GLY A 38 -3.51 4.15 15.14
N ARG A 39 -2.89 4.91 14.22
CA ARG A 39 -3.26 6.32 14.00
C ARG A 39 -4.55 6.43 13.19
N THR A 40 -5.29 7.51 13.46
CA THR A 40 -6.46 7.89 12.69
C THR A 40 -6.09 9.07 11.79
N LEU A 41 -6.29 8.91 10.49
CA LEU A 41 -6.11 9.98 9.52
C LEU A 41 -7.37 10.86 9.44
N PRO A 42 -7.24 12.09 8.92
CA PRO A 42 -8.40 12.92 8.61
C PRO A 42 -9.42 12.14 7.77
N GLY A 43 -10.71 12.31 8.05
CA GLY A 43 -11.77 11.52 7.40
C GLY A 43 -12.14 10.21 8.11
N GLY A 44 -11.50 9.88 9.25
CA GLY A 44 -11.85 8.73 10.07
C GLY A 44 -11.28 7.40 9.59
N TYR A 45 -10.09 7.41 8.98
CA TYR A 45 -9.37 6.21 8.54
C TYR A 45 -8.40 5.75 9.60
N VAL A 46 -8.69 4.64 10.27
CA VAL A 46 -7.82 4.03 11.27
C VAL A 46 -6.86 3.07 10.59
N ILE A 47 -5.57 3.32 10.71
CA ILE A 47 -4.52 2.45 10.15
C ILE A 47 -4.40 1.18 10.98
N LEU A 48 -4.60 0.01 10.36
CA LEU A 48 -4.61 -1.27 11.05
C LEU A 48 -3.31 -2.04 10.88
N GLU A 49 -2.79 -2.14 9.66
CA GLU A 49 -1.56 -2.87 9.36
C GLU A 49 -0.88 -2.40 8.08
N LEU A 50 0.44 -2.58 8.03
CA LEU A 50 1.22 -2.37 6.82
C LEU A 50 1.04 -3.55 5.86
N VAL A 51 0.59 -3.28 4.63
CA VAL A 51 0.34 -4.30 3.60
C VAL A 51 1.50 -4.37 2.60
N GLY A 52 2.09 -3.24 2.27
CA GLY A 52 3.16 -3.19 1.28
C GLY A 52 4.02 -1.94 1.36
N VAL A 53 5.24 -2.06 0.86
CA VAL A 53 6.20 -0.95 0.75
C VAL A 53 6.69 -0.89 -0.69
N GLY A 54 6.62 0.28 -1.29
CA GLY A 54 7.09 0.53 -2.65
C GLY A 54 7.98 1.76 -2.75
N GLY A 55 8.44 2.06 -3.96
CA GLY A 55 9.27 3.23 -4.24
C GLY A 55 8.55 4.57 -4.01
N MET A 56 7.22 4.60 -4.13
CA MET A 56 6.41 5.80 -3.97
C MET A 56 5.86 5.98 -2.55
N GLY A 57 5.83 4.93 -1.73
CA GLY A 57 5.30 5.02 -0.38
C GLY A 57 4.96 3.67 0.24
N ARG A 58 4.16 3.73 1.28
CA ARG A 58 3.68 2.57 2.02
C ARG A 58 2.18 2.45 1.86
N VAL A 59 1.70 1.21 1.72
CA VAL A 59 0.28 0.89 1.63
C VAL A 59 -0.15 0.18 2.91
N TYR A 60 -1.24 0.65 3.49
CA TYR A 60 -1.81 0.12 4.72
C TYR A 60 -3.22 -0.39 4.49
N ARG A 61 -3.60 -1.42 5.21
CA ARG A 61 -5.01 -1.73 5.42
C ARG A 61 -5.53 -0.82 6.52
N ALA A 62 -6.66 -0.20 6.27
CA ALA A 62 -7.31 0.72 7.21
C ALA A 62 -8.81 0.46 7.28
N GLU A 63 -9.44 0.98 8.30
CA GLU A 63 -10.89 0.98 8.46
C GLU A 63 -11.43 2.40 8.40
N GLN A 64 -12.40 2.62 7.52
CA GLN A 64 -13.19 3.83 7.53
C GLN A 64 -14.29 3.68 8.58
N THR A 65 -14.07 4.24 9.76
CA THR A 65 -14.92 4.00 10.94
C THR A 65 -16.37 4.42 10.76
N ASN A 66 -16.62 5.51 10.05
CA ASN A 66 -17.99 6.03 9.83
C ASN A 66 -18.86 5.06 9.02
N LEU A 67 -18.27 4.28 8.14
CA LEU A 67 -18.99 3.34 7.26
C LEU A 67 -18.71 1.87 7.61
N GLY A 68 -17.78 1.60 8.53
CA GLY A 68 -17.41 0.26 8.93
C GLY A 68 -16.80 -0.58 7.80
N ARG A 69 -16.13 0.06 6.83
CA ARG A 69 -15.55 -0.65 5.68
C ARG A 69 -14.03 -0.63 5.69
N THR A 70 -13.47 -1.72 5.17
CA THR A 70 -12.02 -1.84 4.95
C THR A 70 -11.61 -1.09 3.69
N VAL A 71 -10.54 -0.31 3.79
CA VAL A 71 -9.94 0.46 2.69
C VAL A 71 -8.44 0.24 2.66
N ALA A 72 -7.80 0.55 1.53
CA ALA A 72 -6.36 0.66 1.42
C ALA A 72 -5.96 2.15 1.49
N VAL A 73 -4.96 2.46 2.29
CA VAL A 73 -4.41 3.81 2.40
C VAL A 73 -2.95 3.78 1.95
N LYS A 74 -2.63 4.54 0.93
CA LYS A 74 -1.26 4.73 0.46
C LYS A 74 -0.73 6.05 1.00
N ILE A 75 0.32 5.97 1.83
CA ILE A 75 1.05 7.14 2.34
C ILE A 75 2.26 7.35 1.43
N VAL A 76 2.33 8.52 0.82
CA VAL A 76 3.42 8.88 -0.10
C VAL A 76 4.65 9.29 0.71
N HIS A 77 5.84 8.90 0.25
CA HIS A 77 7.09 9.28 0.91
C HIS A 77 7.24 10.81 0.99
N PRO A 78 7.75 11.35 2.11
CA PRO A 78 7.87 12.79 2.34
C PRO A 78 8.67 13.53 1.25
N HIS A 79 9.71 12.90 0.69
CA HIS A 79 10.54 13.48 -0.36
C HIS A 79 9.80 13.65 -1.71
N LEU A 80 8.69 12.94 -1.92
CA LEU A 80 7.84 13.08 -3.09
C LEU A 80 6.74 14.14 -2.90
N GLY A 81 6.43 14.47 -1.66
CA GLY A 81 5.39 15.46 -1.30
C GLY A 81 5.94 16.82 -0.82
N GLY A 82 7.26 16.94 -0.66
CA GLY A 82 7.90 18.11 -0.04
C GLY A 82 7.92 19.41 -0.86
N GLU A 83 7.64 19.32 -2.16
CA GLU A 83 7.48 20.49 -3.01
C GLU A 83 5.99 20.80 -3.22
N GLU A 84 5.63 22.07 -3.08
CA GLU A 84 4.25 22.53 -3.29
C GLU A 84 3.71 22.12 -4.69
N SER A 85 4.57 22.15 -5.70
CA SER A 85 4.24 21.70 -7.05
C SER A 85 3.97 20.19 -7.14
N ALA A 86 4.67 19.37 -6.34
CA ALA A 86 4.46 17.93 -6.30
C ALA A 86 3.14 17.58 -5.59
N ALA A 87 2.80 18.30 -4.52
CA ALA A 87 1.52 18.16 -3.83
C ALA A 87 0.35 18.55 -4.74
N ALA A 88 0.46 19.64 -5.49
CA ALA A 88 -0.56 20.06 -6.44
C ALA A 88 -0.77 19.05 -7.57
N ARG A 89 0.30 18.46 -8.10
CA ARG A 89 0.23 17.39 -9.11
C ARG A 89 -0.44 16.14 -8.53
N PHE A 90 -0.05 15.72 -7.33
CA PHE A 90 -0.67 14.58 -6.65
C PHE A 90 -2.18 14.76 -6.51
N ILE A 91 -2.64 15.93 -6.06
CA ILE A 91 -4.06 16.24 -5.90
C ILE A 91 -4.78 16.19 -7.26
N THR A 92 -4.17 16.74 -8.31
CA THR A 92 -4.74 16.74 -9.65
C THR A 92 -4.87 15.31 -10.20
N GLU A 93 -3.84 14.49 -10.05
CA GLU A 93 -3.84 13.09 -10.48
C GLU A 93 -4.83 12.26 -9.68
N ALA A 94 -4.91 12.47 -8.36
CA ALA A 94 -5.87 11.79 -7.49
C ALA A 94 -7.32 12.12 -7.88
N ARG A 95 -7.62 13.38 -8.21
CA ARG A 95 -8.94 13.78 -8.71
C ARG A 95 -9.26 13.12 -10.04
N ALA A 96 -8.32 13.09 -10.97
CA ALA A 96 -8.49 12.40 -12.25
C ALA A 96 -8.73 10.91 -12.05
N ALA A 97 -7.95 10.26 -11.18
CA ALA A 97 -8.11 8.84 -10.87
C ALA A 97 -9.46 8.55 -10.18
N SER A 98 -9.95 9.45 -9.33
CA SER A 98 -11.25 9.27 -8.65
C SER A 98 -12.46 9.33 -9.60
N SER A 99 -12.30 9.90 -10.79
CA SER A 99 -13.34 9.92 -11.82
C SER A 99 -13.41 8.63 -12.65
N LEU A 100 -12.38 7.76 -12.55
CA LEU A 100 -12.38 6.47 -13.24
C LEU A 100 -13.29 5.49 -12.49
N ASN A 101 -14.29 5.01 -13.21
CA ASN A 101 -15.18 3.97 -12.72
C ASN A 101 -15.21 2.82 -13.73
N HIS A 102 -14.44 1.78 -13.43
CA HIS A 102 -14.35 0.60 -14.28
C HIS A 102 -14.08 -0.64 -13.42
N PRO A 103 -14.70 -1.80 -13.72
CA PRO A 103 -14.51 -3.03 -12.92
C PRO A 103 -13.05 -3.51 -12.83
N ASN A 104 -12.21 -3.16 -13.78
CA ASN A 104 -10.79 -3.53 -13.83
C ASN A 104 -9.85 -2.40 -13.38
N SER A 105 -10.39 -1.36 -12.79
CA SER A 105 -9.62 -0.24 -12.22
C SER A 105 -9.87 -0.13 -10.71
N VAL A 106 -8.84 0.13 -9.94
CA VAL A 106 -8.95 0.40 -8.51
C VAL A 106 -9.63 1.73 -8.29
N SER A 107 -10.71 1.73 -7.51
CA SER A 107 -11.46 2.96 -7.20
C SER A 107 -10.75 3.77 -6.14
N VAL A 108 -10.48 5.03 -6.45
CA VAL A 108 -9.99 6.03 -5.48
C VAL A 108 -11.19 6.60 -4.74
N ILE A 109 -11.15 6.53 -3.41
CA ILE A 109 -12.24 6.93 -2.53
C ILE A 109 -12.03 8.35 -2.02
N ASP A 110 -10.80 8.65 -1.59
CA ASP A 110 -10.45 9.91 -0.94
C ASP A 110 -8.94 10.17 -1.04
N PHE A 111 -8.53 11.39 -0.77
CA PHE A 111 -7.12 11.77 -0.68
C PHE A 111 -6.99 13.00 0.22
N GLY A 112 -5.79 13.21 0.75
CA GLY A 112 -5.54 14.36 1.60
C GLY A 112 -4.12 14.44 2.11
N LYS A 113 -3.95 15.25 3.14
CA LYS A 113 -2.70 15.40 3.89
C LYS A 113 -2.91 14.99 5.34
N THR A 114 -1.92 14.35 5.93
CA THR A 114 -1.85 14.11 7.36
C THR A 114 -1.47 15.39 8.11
N GLU A 115 -1.54 15.37 9.44
CA GLU A 115 -1.09 16.47 10.28
C GLU A 115 0.41 16.78 10.09
N ASP A 116 1.20 15.77 9.72
CA ASP A 116 2.64 15.88 9.44
C ASP A 116 2.93 16.23 7.96
N ASP A 117 1.95 16.78 7.22
CA ASP A 117 2.06 17.15 5.80
C ASP A 117 2.36 16.00 4.83
N GLN A 118 2.17 14.75 5.23
CA GLN A 118 2.29 13.62 4.34
C GLN A 118 1.04 13.46 3.47
N LEU A 119 1.25 13.24 2.18
CA LEU A 119 0.15 12.99 1.26
C LEU A 119 -0.33 11.54 1.40
N TYR A 120 -1.63 11.34 1.40
CA TYR A 120 -2.24 10.02 1.40
C TYR A 120 -3.36 9.89 0.36
N LEU A 121 -3.52 8.67 -0.12
CA LEU A 121 -4.57 8.26 -1.04
C LEU A 121 -5.35 7.10 -0.44
N VAL A 122 -6.66 7.22 -0.40
CA VAL A 122 -7.57 6.16 0.05
C VAL A 122 -8.22 5.51 -1.17
N MET A 123 -8.15 4.20 -1.23
CA MET A 123 -8.68 3.41 -2.33
C MET A 123 -9.38 2.15 -1.80
N GLU A 124 -10.12 1.49 -2.67
CA GLU A 124 -10.70 0.20 -2.31
C GLU A 124 -9.63 -0.81 -1.92
N PHE A 125 -9.92 -1.62 -0.93
CA PHE A 125 -9.04 -2.70 -0.50
C PHE A 125 -9.27 -3.92 -1.38
N LEU A 126 -8.25 -4.30 -2.14
CA LEU A 126 -8.31 -5.48 -2.99
C LEU A 126 -7.95 -6.73 -2.20
N ARG A 127 -8.81 -7.73 -2.27
CA ARG A 127 -8.56 -9.06 -1.72
C ARG A 127 -8.05 -9.97 -2.83
N GLY A 128 -7.00 -10.71 -2.54
CA GLY A 128 -6.42 -11.65 -3.49
C GLY A 128 -4.91 -11.48 -3.61
N LYS A 129 -4.39 -11.89 -4.74
CA LYS A 129 -2.96 -11.87 -5.05
C LYS A 129 -2.70 -11.01 -6.27
N ASP A 130 -1.58 -10.30 -6.27
CA ASP A 130 -1.12 -9.62 -7.48
C ASP A 130 -0.63 -10.64 -8.54
N LEU A 131 -0.54 -10.18 -9.77
CA LEU A 131 -0.18 -11.03 -10.90
C LEU A 131 1.23 -11.62 -10.77
N ALA A 132 2.18 -10.86 -10.21
CA ALA A 132 3.54 -11.33 -10.01
C ALA A 132 3.58 -12.50 -9.03
N ARG A 133 2.79 -12.42 -7.95
CA ARG A 133 2.65 -13.50 -6.98
C ARG A 133 1.98 -14.73 -7.58
N VAL A 134 0.94 -14.54 -8.38
CA VAL A 134 0.26 -15.65 -9.07
C VAL A 134 1.24 -16.36 -10.02
N GLN A 135 2.00 -15.62 -10.83
CA GLN A 135 3.01 -16.20 -11.72
C GLN A 135 4.11 -16.96 -10.95
N TYR A 136 4.51 -16.42 -9.82
CA TYR A 136 5.53 -17.07 -8.99
C TYR A 136 5.03 -18.41 -8.40
N GLU A 137 3.79 -18.45 -7.89
CA GLU A 137 3.21 -19.62 -7.26
C GLU A 137 2.73 -20.69 -8.26
N GLU A 138 2.16 -20.27 -9.38
CA GLU A 138 1.51 -21.15 -10.35
C GLU A 138 2.33 -21.36 -11.65
N GLY A 139 3.43 -20.61 -11.82
CA GLY A 139 4.23 -20.61 -13.05
C GLY A 139 3.58 -19.78 -14.18
N PRO A 140 4.03 -19.96 -15.43
CA PRO A 140 3.51 -19.22 -16.57
C PRO A 140 1.98 -19.38 -16.71
N LEU A 141 1.29 -18.27 -16.84
CA LEU A 141 -0.16 -18.29 -16.98
C LEU A 141 -0.56 -18.69 -18.41
N PRO A 142 -1.57 -19.55 -18.58
CA PRO A 142 -2.10 -19.84 -19.90
C PRO A 142 -2.77 -18.60 -20.50
N PHE A 143 -2.67 -18.44 -21.82
CA PHE A 143 -3.15 -17.27 -22.54
C PHE A 143 -4.62 -16.89 -22.22
N ARG A 144 -5.46 -17.88 -21.90
CA ARG A 144 -6.87 -17.65 -21.54
C ARG A 144 -7.06 -16.97 -20.16
N ARG A 145 -6.01 -16.88 -19.33
CA ARG A 145 -6.05 -16.22 -18.00
C ARG A 145 -5.43 -14.83 -18.00
N ILE A 146 -4.84 -14.43 -19.11
CA ILE A 146 -4.27 -13.10 -19.28
C ILE A 146 -5.33 -12.20 -19.91
#